data_9def5668fc0975fd745183e9bc5d7303
#
_entry.id   9def5668fc0975fd745183e9bc5d7303
#
_cell.length_a   1.000
_cell.length_b   1.000
_cell.length_c   1.000
_cell.angle_alpha   90.00
_cell.angle_beta   90.00
_cell.angle_gamma   90.00
#
_symmetry.space_group_name_H-M   'P 1'
#
loop_
_entity.id
_entity.type
_entity.pdbx_description
1 polymer ?
#
loop_
_entity_poly.entity_id
_entity_poly.type
_entity_poly.pdbx_seq_one_letter_code
_entity_poly.pdbx_strand_id
1 'polypeptide(L)'
;MPHKIVVTLHGIRTRGQWQKQITPYLARYGLIPYHLDYGFFGVLSFILPWTRASRVQWLRTELRDLMDRTGAKRVSLIAHSFGTWLAMEVLEAENGNLRFDRVVLTGSIVRRDFPWGRTLLRKRWIQALRNERASGDWVVRAAGLFSRLAGVIAPRAGASGALGFNTACPGMHDRRIEGGHSEVLNIGNYDKWARFIAYPRLPDDHLRRVRMLVQQIRALAASQLGVDVELVRTNIFVPSASALRMITGAWDNMAWAPEHDIELELDHGSTGRAFTDGTPFSIRRRGASWTAGVLPGPEQAKVNPRLQWVLSLPIGRIVERDDITVAQDVVGVLNVDGLDSVPALLQTPDDPTLKTLVFTLWASTEKIRESLALADTGEPLHDD
;
A
#
# COMPACT_ATOMS: atom_id res chain seq x y z
N MET A 1 -16.58 -1.81 2.46
CA MET A 1 -15.41 -0.95 2.16
C MET A 1 -15.76 -0.05 1.00
N PRO A 2 -15.42 1.24 1.01
CA PRO A 2 -15.58 2.06 -0.17
C PRO A 2 -14.77 1.45 -1.33
N HIS A 3 -15.39 1.39 -2.49
CA HIS A 3 -14.71 0.87 -3.69
C HIS A 3 -13.55 1.78 -4.06
N LYS A 4 -12.37 1.19 -4.34
CA LYS A 4 -11.22 1.95 -4.83
C LYS A 4 -11.44 2.33 -6.30
N ILE A 5 -11.37 3.62 -6.59
CA ILE A 5 -11.45 4.16 -7.94
C ILE A 5 -10.05 4.15 -8.56
N VAL A 6 -9.94 3.65 -9.78
CA VAL A 6 -8.69 3.57 -10.53
C VAL A 6 -8.81 4.41 -11.80
N VAL A 7 -8.16 5.55 -11.80
CA VAL A 7 -8.06 6.39 -12.99
C VAL A 7 -6.98 5.82 -13.91
N THR A 8 -7.27 5.74 -15.21
CA THR A 8 -6.28 5.34 -16.21
C THR A 8 -6.04 6.47 -17.20
N LEU A 9 -4.76 6.71 -17.52
CA LEU A 9 -4.31 7.74 -18.45
C LEU A 9 -3.47 7.11 -19.56
N HIS A 10 -3.88 7.31 -20.82
CA HIS A 10 -3.14 6.80 -21.97
C HIS A 10 -1.98 7.72 -22.40
N GLY A 11 -1.17 7.26 -23.36
CA GLY A 11 -0.08 8.02 -23.97
C GLY A 11 -0.49 8.82 -25.21
N ILE A 12 0.50 9.47 -25.84
CA ILE A 12 0.37 10.14 -27.13
C ILE A 12 0.01 9.12 -28.22
N ARG A 13 -0.86 9.49 -29.14
CA ARG A 13 -1.28 8.69 -30.31
C ARG A 13 -1.97 7.36 -30.00
N THR A 14 -2.34 7.10 -28.77
CA THR A 14 -3.12 5.91 -28.39
C THR A 14 -4.58 6.30 -28.17
N ARG A 15 -5.50 5.43 -28.60
CA ARG A 15 -6.95 5.57 -28.33
C ARG A 15 -7.37 4.84 -27.06
N GLY A 16 -6.44 4.60 -26.14
CA GLY A 16 -6.74 3.97 -24.87
C GLY A 16 -7.25 2.53 -24.96
N GLN A 17 -6.95 1.78 -26.01
CA GLN A 17 -7.42 0.39 -26.15
C GLN A 17 -7.03 -0.48 -24.96
N TRP A 18 -5.82 -0.32 -24.43
CA TRP A 18 -5.34 -1.03 -23.26
C TRP A 18 -6.19 -0.74 -22.01
N GLN A 19 -6.78 0.44 -21.91
CA GLN A 19 -7.66 0.81 -20.79
C GLN A 19 -8.89 -0.11 -20.74
N LYS A 20 -9.47 -0.45 -21.89
CA LYS A 20 -10.55 -1.44 -21.96
C LYS A 20 -10.07 -2.84 -21.62
N GLN A 21 -8.85 -3.20 -22.05
CA GLN A 21 -8.27 -4.52 -21.81
C GLN A 21 -7.93 -4.75 -20.33
N ILE A 22 -7.51 -3.73 -19.58
CA ILE A 22 -7.20 -3.87 -18.15
C ILE A 22 -8.47 -3.96 -17.28
N THR A 23 -9.62 -3.48 -17.75
CA THR A 23 -10.88 -3.43 -16.99
C THR A 23 -11.24 -4.74 -16.29
N PRO A 24 -11.24 -5.92 -16.94
CA PRO A 24 -11.59 -7.18 -16.26
C PRO A 24 -10.60 -7.55 -15.14
N TYR A 25 -9.33 -7.16 -15.25
CA TYR A 25 -8.32 -7.39 -14.20
C TYR A 25 -8.58 -6.50 -12.99
N LEU A 26 -8.93 -5.24 -13.19
CA LEU A 26 -9.31 -4.33 -12.11
C LEU A 26 -10.61 -4.80 -11.41
N ALA A 27 -11.61 -5.17 -12.19
CA ALA A 27 -12.90 -5.65 -11.67
C ALA A 27 -12.76 -6.91 -10.82
N ARG A 28 -11.84 -7.83 -11.15
CA ARG A 28 -11.53 -9.04 -10.37
C ARG A 28 -11.20 -8.73 -8.90
N TYR A 29 -10.58 -7.58 -8.65
CA TYR A 29 -10.21 -7.13 -7.31
C TYR A 29 -11.22 -6.14 -6.70
N GLY A 30 -12.38 -5.95 -7.33
CA GLY A 30 -13.42 -5.01 -6.87
C GLY A 30 -13.02 -3.54 -7.04
N LEU A 31 -12.09 -3.26 -7.96
CA LEU A 31 -11.66 -1.91 -8.31
C LEU A 31 -12.59 -1.34 -9.38
N ILE A 32 -12.92 -0.05 -9.27
CA ILE A 32 -13.77 0.66 -10.24
C ILE A 32 -12.88 1.44 -11.21
N PRO A 33 -12.75 1.02 -12.48
CA PRO A 33 -11.97 1.75 -13.46
C PRO A 33 -12.69 3.02 -13.92
N TYR A 34 -11.93 4.10 -14.05
CA TYR A 34 -12.35 5.34 -14.65
C TYR A 34 -11.35 5.74 -15.74
N HIS A 35 -11.73 5.51 -16.98
CA HIS A 35 -10.85 5.75 -18.14
C HIS A 35 -10.97 7.20 -18.59
N LEU A 36 -9.91 7.96 -18.41
CA LEU A 36 -9.83 9.33 -18.92
C LEU A 36 -9.24 9.33 -20.33
N ASP A 37 -9.98 9.93 -21.24
CA ASP A 37 -9.58 10.15 -22.61
C ASP A 37 -9.49 11.66 -22.87
N TYR A 38 -8.26 12.16 -22.99
CA TYR A 38 -8.00 13.56 -23.35
C TYR A 38 -7.97 13.79 -24.88
N GLY A 39 -8.48 12.81 -25.65
CA GLY A 39 -8.52 12.85 -27.11
C GLY A 39 -7.15 12.62 -27.75
N PHE A 40 -7.09 12.82 -29.05
CA PHE A 40 -5.84 12.69 -29.78
C PHE A 40 -4.88 13.83 -29.43
N PHE A 41 -3.72 13.49 -28.86
CA PHE A 41 -2.66 14.40 -28.51
C PHE A 41 -1.40 14.05 -29.30
N GLY A 42 -1.02 14.91 -30.24
CA GLY A 42 0.13 14.69 -31.11
C GLY A 42 1.45 15.13 -30.49
N VAL A 43 2.57 14.70 -31.06
CA VAL A 43 3.91 15.10 -30.61
C VAL A 43 4.10 16.62 -30.69
N LEU A 44 3.60 17.28 -31.73
CA LEU A 44 3.65 18.73 -31.87
C LEU A 44 2.90 19.44 -30.75
N SER A 45 1.73 18.92 -30.34
CA SER A 45 0.96 19.44 -29.22
C SER A 45 1.72 19.29 -27.89
N PHE A 46 2.52 18.23 -27.74
CA PHE A 46 3.38 18.05 -26.56
C PHE A 46 4.50 19.08 -26.48
N ILE A 47 5.04 19.54 -27.62
CA ILE A 47 6.12 20.53 -27.66
C ILE A 47 5.64 21.91 -27.21
N LEU A 48 4.40 22.28 -27.51
CA LEU A 48 3.86 23.61 -27.22
C LEU A 48 3.47 23.77 -25.73
N PRO A 49 4.03 24.76 -25.01
CA PRO A 49 3.79 24.92 -23.57
C PRO A 49 2.32 25.12 -23.19
N TRP A 50 1.58 25.92 -23.97
CA TRP A 50 0.17 26.23 -23.68
C TRP A 50 -0.75 25.03 -23.85
N THR A 51 -0.48 24.14 -24.80
CA THR A 51 -1.28 22.91 -24.96
C THR A 51 -1.05 21.95 -23.80
N ARG A 52 0.18 21.86 -23.28
CA ARG A 52 0.47 21.09 -22.06
C ARG A 52 -0.24 21.68 -20.84
N ALA A 53 -0.16 23.00 -20.65
CA ALA A 53 -0.84 23.68 -19.53
C ALA A 53 -2.35 23.45 -19.57
N SER A 54 -2.96 23.52 -20.75
CA SER A 54 -4.38 23.22 -20.94
C SER A 54 -4.72 21.77 -20.54
N ARG A 55 -3.87 20.79 -20.86
CA ARG A 55 -4.10 19.39 -20.46
C ARG A 55 -3.91 19.15 -18.97
N VAL A 56 -2.94 19.83 -18.35
CA VAL A 56 -2.80 19.79 -16.88
C VAL A 56 -4.05 20.35 -16.22
N GLN A 57 -4.56 21.50 -16.68
CA GLN A 57 -5.79 22.09 -16.12
C GLN A 57 -7.01 21.21 -16.35
N TRP A 58 -7.15 20.61 -17.53
CA TRP A 58 -8.22 19.65 -17.83
C TRP A 58 -8.17 18.45 -16.86
N LEU A 59 -7.02 17.80 -16.69
CA LEU A 59 -6.91 16.66 -15.79
C LEU A 59 -7.18 17.04 -14.32
N ARG A 60 -6.75 18.23 -13.90
CA ARG A 60 -7.08 18.76 -12.55
C ARG A 60 -8.59 18.83 -12.34
N THR A 61 -9.31 19.40 -13.30
CA THR A 61 -10.77 19.51 -13.25
C THR A 61 -11.42 18.13 -13.22
N GLU A 62 -11.08 17.24 -14.15
CA GLU A 62 -11.64 15.89 -14.20
C GLU A 62 -11.44 15.09 -12.90
N LEU A 63 -10.25 15.18 -12.30
CA LEU A 63 -9.96 14.47 -11.04
C LEU A 63 -10.73 15.06 -9.86
N ARG A 64 -10.86 16.38 -9.77
CA ARG A 64 -11.67 17.03 -8.74
C ARG A 64 -13.13 16.67 -8.87
N ASP A 65 -13.70 16.81 -10.06
CA ASP A 65 -15.09 16.47 -10.35
C ASP A 65 -15.39 14.99 -10.07
N LEU A 66 -14.44 14.09 -10.37
CA LEU A 66 -14.55 12.68 -10.05
C LEU A 66 -14.57 12.45 -8.53
N MET A 67 -13.65 13.07 -7.79
CA MET A 67 -13.58 12.94 -6.34
C MET A 67 -14.80 13.53 -5.65
N ASP A 68 -15.30 14.68 -6.10
CA ASP A 68 -16.49 15.34 -5.57
C ASP A 68 -17.75 14.48 -5.81
N ARG A 69 -17.93 13.95 -7.03
CA ARG A 69 -19.07 13.09 -7.37
C ARG A 69 -19.08 11.75 -6.61
N THR A 70 -17.91 11.23 -6.28
CA THR A 70 -17.78 9.90 -5.66
C THR A 70 -17.55 9.95 -4.16
N GLY A 71 -17.26 11.13 -3.60
CA GLY A 71 -16.85 11.29 -2.21
C GLY A 71 -15.47 10.69 -1.90
N ALA A 72 -14.71 10.30 -2.92
CA ALA A 72 -13.41 9.66 -2.75
C ALA A 72 -12.37 10.68 -2.29
N LYS A 73 -11.73 10.42 -1.14
CA LYS A 73 -10.62 11.25 -0.64
C LYS A 73 -9.31 11.03 -1.41
N ARG A 74 -9.19 9.92 -2.12
CA ARG A 74 -8.04 9.51 -2.94
C ARG A 74 -8.53 8.64 -4.08
N VAL A 75 -7.80 8.66 -5.18
CA VAL A 75 -7.96 7.75 -6.30
C VAL A 75 -6.64 7.05 -6.56
N SER A 76 -6.67 5.84 -7.11
CA SER A 76 -5.47 5.19 -7.65
C SER A 76 -5.30 5.55 -9.11
N LEU A 77 -4.07 5.41 -9.62
CA LEU A 77 -3.75 5.83 -10.98
C LEU A 77 -2.91 4.79 -11.70
N ILE A 78 -3.24 4.50 -12.95
CA ILE A 78 -2.38 3.79 -13.89
C ILE A 78 -2.15 4.70 -15.09
N ALA A 79 -0.91 5.11 -15.30
CA ALA A 79 -0.56 6.06 -16.35
C ALA A 79 0.50 5.49 -17.29
N HIS A 80 0.33 5.70 -18.59
CA HIS A 80 1.27 5.30 -19.62
C HIS A 80 1.82 6.50 -20.39
N SER A 81 3.13 6.49 -20.64
CA SER A 81 3.80 7.46 -21.51
C SER A 81 3.53 8.92 -21.09
N PHE A 82 2.97 9.75 -21.97
CA PHE A 82 2.62 11.16 -21.68
C PHE A 82 1.68 11.28 -20.47
N GLY A 83 0.77 10.34 -20.26
CA GLY A 83 -0.10 10.31 -19.10
C GLY A 83 0.66 10.31 -17.77
N THR A 84 1.88 9.75 -17.74
CA THR A 84 2.73 9.74 -16.54
C THR A 84 3.23 11.13 -16.17
N TRP A 85 3.69 11.87 -17.16
CA TRP A 85 4.11 13.26 -17.00
C TRP A 85 2.94 14.15 -16.56
N LEU A 86 1.81 14.02 -17.26
CA LEU A 86 0.61 14.79 -16.98
C LEU A 86 0.12 14.61 -15.54
N ALA A 87 0.10 13.37 -15.05
CA ALA A 87 -0.29 13.06 -13.68
C ALA A 87 0.63 13.69 -12.64
N MET A 88 1.94 13.67 -12.88
CA MET A 88 2.91 14.25 -11.95
C MET A 88 2.89 15.78 -11.94
N GLU A 89 2.67 16.42 -13.09
CA GLU A 89 2.46 17.88 -13.15
C GLU A 89 1.21 18.31 -12.38
N VAL A 90 0.11 17.55 -12.50
CA VAL A 90 -1.11 17.79 -11.71
C VAL A 90 -0.82 17.63 -10.22
N LEU A 91 -0.13 16.56 -9.81
CA LEU A 91 0.20 16.33 -8.41
C LEU A 91 1.02 17.47 -7.80
N GLU A 92 2.02 17.98 -8.53
CA GLU A 92 2.82 19.13 -8.08
C GLU A 92 2.00 20.42 -8.04
N ALA A 93 1.16 20.67 -9.05
CA ALA A 93 0.30 21.85 -9.11
C ALA A 93 -0.76 21.90 -8.01
N GLU A 94 -1.29 20.73 -7.61
CA GLU A 94 -2.26 20.60 -6.54
C GLU A 94 -1.66 20.75 -5.13
N ASN A 95 -0.35 20.56 -4.99
CA ASN A 95 0.40 20.74 -3.73
C ASN A 95 -0.26 20.07 -2.50
N GLY A 96 -0.91 18.92 -2.71
CA GLY A 96 -1.54 18.10 -1.67
C GLY A 96 -3.06 18.23 -1.54
N ASN A 97 -3.70 19.12 -2.28
CA ASN A 97 -5.17 19.19 -2.36
C ASN A 97 -5.74 17.95 -3.07
N LEU A 98 -4.99 17.40 -4.03
CA LEU A 98 -5.27 16.14 -4.68
C LEU A 98 -4.24 15.10 -4.23
N ARG A 99 -4.70 13.91 -3.88
CA ARG A 99 -3.85 12.83 -3.40
C ARG A 99 -4.20 11.53 -4.10
N PHE A 100 -3.17 10.77 -4.45
CA PHE A 100 -3.34 9.42 -4.97
C PHE A 100 -3.16 8.37 -3.87
N ASP A 101 -3.86 7.25 -3.98
CA ASP A 101 -3.59 6.06 -3.17
C ASP A 101 -2.37 5.35 -3.77
N ARG A 102 -2.53 4.55 -4.80
CA ARG A 102 -1.44 3.83 -5.46
C ARG A 102 -1.31 4.25 -6.91
N VAL A 103 -0.08 4.40 -7.36
CA VAL A 103 0.24 4.88 -8.71
C VAL A 103 1.11 3.89 -9.45
N VAL A 104 0.69 3.48 -10.64
CA VAL A 104 1.50 2.73 -11.61
C VAL A 104 1.92 3.66 -12.73
N LEU A 105 3.22 3.75 -12.95
CA LEU A 105 3.82 4.45 -14.10
C LEU A 105 4.44 3.43 -15.04
N THR A 106 4.07 3.47 -16.31
CA THR A 106 4.63 2.59 -17.33
C THR A 106 5.02 3.37 -18.58
N GLY A 107 6.15 3.03 -19.21
CA GLY A 107 6.73 3.88 -20.26
C GLY A 107 6.93 5.33 -19.80
N SER A 108 7.34 5.52 -18.56
CA SER A 108 7.31 6.80 -17.87
C SER A 108 8.30 7.82 -18.45
N ILE A 109 7.78 9.00 -18.78
CA ILE A 109 8.58 10.18 -19.18
C ILE A 109 8.70 11.20 -18.05
N VAL A 110 8.51 10.81 -16.81
CA VAL A 110 8.77 11.65 -15.64
C VAL A 110 10.28 11.86 -15.47
N ARG A 111 10.69 13.03 -15.02
CA ARG A 111 12.10 13.30 -14.71
C ARG A 111 12.64 12.37 -13.63
N ARG A 112 13.89 11.95 -13.77
CA ARG A 112 14.50 10.97 -12.87
C ARG A 112 14.75 11.50 -11.44
N ASP A 113 14.90 12.81 -11.31
CA ASP A 113 15.10 13.54 -10.06
C ASP A 113 13.79 14.06 -9.45
N PHE A 114 12.64 13.49 -9.82
CA PHE A 114 11.35 13.86 -9.23
C PHE A 114 11.41 13.71 -7.70
N PRO A 115 10.87 14.65 -6.91
CA PRO A 115 11.07 14.73 -5.46
C PRO A 115 10.24 13.71 -4.67
N TRP A 116 10.50 12.41 -4.87
CA TRP A 116 9.76 11.31 -4.25
C TRP A 116 9.83 11.34 -2.72
N GLY A 117 10.97 11.68 -2.15
CA GLY A 117 11.11 11.86 -0.70
C GLY A 117 10.12 12.86 -0.10
N ARG A 118 9.75 13.91 -0.87
CA ARG A 118 8.73 14.87 -0.46
C ARG A 118 7.32 14.31 -0.67
N THR A 119 7.04 13.72 -1.83
CA THR A 119 5.69 13.31 -2.24
C THR A 119 5.21 12.05 -1.54
N LEU A 120 6.08 11.04 -1.40
CA LEU A 120 5.77 9.77 -0.73
C LEU A 120 5.92 9.88 0.79
N LEU A 121 7.09 10.30 1.28
CA LEU A 121 7.41 10.22 2.70
C LEU A 121 6.85 11.39 3.53
N ARG A 122 7.21 12.64 3.16
CA ARG A 122 6.88 13.79 4.00
C ARG A 122 5.42 14.24 3.88
N LYS A 123 4.92 14.33 2.64
CA LYS A 123 3.59 14.89 2.35
C LYS A 123 2.54 13.82 2.10
N ARG A 124 2.94 12.59 1.84
CA ARG A 124 2.05 11.47 1.55
C ARG A 124 0.98 11.79 0.51
N TRP A 125 1.37 12.51 -0.54
CA TRP A 125 0.49 12.80 -1.67
C TRP A 125 0.21 11.54 -2.49
N ILE A 126 1.13 10.59 -2.47
CA ILE A 126 1.01 9.23 -2.99
C ILE A 126 1.34 8.26 -1.85
N GLN A 127 0.60 7.16 -1.71
CA GLN A 127 0.88 6.12 -0.69
C GLN A 127 1.96 5.16 -1.15
N ALA A 128 1.83 4.65 -2.39
CA ALA A 128 2.84 3.80 -2.99
C ALA A 128 2.90 4.04 -4.51
N LEU A 129 4.10 3.87 -5.04
CA LEU A 129 4.42 4.04 -6.45
C LEU A 129 5.04 2.76 -7.00
N ARG A 130 4.53 2.26 -8.12
CA ARG A 130 5.16 1.25 -8.95
C ARG A 130 5.57 1.87 -10.28
N ASN A 131 6.88 1.89 -10.54
CA ASN A 131 7.44 2.34 -11.82
C ASN A 131 7.95 1.14 -12.61
N GLU A 132 7.40 0.94 -13.80
CA GLU A 132 7.78 -0.15 -14.70
C GLU A 132 8.83 0.33 -15.68
N ARG A 133 10.05 -0.20 -15.57
CA ARG A 133 11.17 0.10 -16.47
C ARG A 133 11.25 -0.93 -17.59
N ALA A 134 10.85 -0.53 -18.79
CA ALA A 134 10.97 -1.39 -19.97
C ALA A 134 12.39 -1.38 -20.52
N SER A 135 13.02 -2.55 -20.57
CA SER A 135 14.43 -2.68 -21.03
C SER A 135 14.64 -2.28 -22.48
N GLY A 136 13.62 -2.48 -23.33
CA GLY A 136 13.60 -2.16 -24.76
C GLY A 136 12.97 -0.80 -25.12
N ASP A 137 12.67 0.06 -24.14
CA ASP A 137 11.97 1.33 -24.37
C ASP A 137 12.90 2.39 -24.98
N TRP A 138 13.11 2.30 -26.29
CA TRP A 138 13.88 3.29 -27.03
C TRP A 138 13.15 4.65 -27.14
N VAL A 139 11.81 4.67 -27.09
CA VAL A 139 10.99 5.89 -27.17
C VAL A 139 11.27 6.80 -25.98
N VAL A 140 11.30 6.23 -24.76
CA VAL A 140 11.63 6.96 -23.53
C VAL A 140 13.10 7.38 -23.52
N ARG A 141 14.01 6.54 -24.03
CA ARG A 141 15.44 6.92 -24.18
C ARG A 141 15.62 8.09 -25.13
N ALA A 142 14.93 8.08 -26.27
CA ALA A 142 14.93 9.18 -27.23
C ALA A 142 14.32 10.44 -26.63
N ALA A 143 13.18 10.34 -25.92
CA ALA A 143 12.57 11.46 -25.22
C ALA A 143 13.52 12.07 -24.18
N GLY A 144 14.28 11.26 -23.45
CA GLY A 144 15.32 11.71 -22.53
C GLY A 144 16.49 12.43 -23.21
N LEU A 145 16.87 12.01 -24.41
CA LEU A 145 17.89 12.68 -25.22
C LEU A 145 17.36 14.01 -25.78
N PHE A 146 16.14 14.02 -26.30
CA PHE A 146 15.49 15.24 -26.78
C PHE A 146 15.29 16.26 -25.65
N SER A 147 14.95 15.83 -24.42
CA SER A 147 14.83 16.75 -23.28
C SER A 147 16.16 17.38 -22.86
N ARG A 148 17.29 16.70 -23.07
CA ARG A 148 18.63 17.28 -22.86
C ARG A 148 19.03 18.29 -23.93
N LEU A 149 18.67 18.01 -25.19
CA LEU A 149 18.96 18.90 -26.32
C LEU A 149 17.98 20.10 -26.37
N ALA A 150 16.79 19.91 -25.86
CA ALA A 150 15.72 20.88 -25.86
C ALA A 150 15.29 21.27 -24.44
N GLY A 151 16.22 21.62 -23.57
CA GLY A 151 15.95 22.10 -22.20
C GLY A 151 14.92 23.25 -22.13
N VAL A 152 14.56 23.80 -23.30
CA VAL A 152 13.49 24.77 -23.53
C VAL A 152 12.13 24.10 -23.83
N ILE A 153 12.09 22.86 -24.37
CA ILE A 153 10.88 22.29 -24.96
C ILE A 153 9.99 21.54 -23.95
N ALA A 154 10.57 20.81 -22.99
CA ALA A 154 9.81 20.13 -21.95
C ALA A 154 10.64 20.01 -20.65
N PRO A 155 10.77 21.08 -19.86
CA PRO A 155 11.75 21.18 -18.76
C PRO A 155 11.58 20.17 -17.65
N ARG A 156 10.48 19.41 -17.62
CA ARG A 156 10.18 18.40 -16.59
C ARG A 156 9.99 16.98 -17.14
N ALA A 157 10.22 16.78 -18.44
CA ALA A 157 10.22 15.44 -19.02
C ALA A 157 11.56 14.74 -18.81
N GLY A 158 11.55 13.42 -18.70
CA GLY A 158 12.74 12.61 -18.45
C GLY A 158 12.60 11.18 -18.96
N ALA A 159 13.41 10.27 -18.44
CA ALA A 159 13.53 8.90 -18.92
C ALA A 159 13.39 7.86 -17.80
N SER A 160 12.56 8.12 -16.81
CA SER A 160 12.40 7.20 -15.66
C SER A 160 11.82 5.83 -16.04
N GLY A 161 11.04 5.73 -17.12
CA GLY A 161 10.53 4.46 -17.65
C GLY A 161 11.58 3.56 -18.30
N ALA A 162 12.76 4.10 -18.65
CA ALA A 162 13.88 3.31 -19.17
C ALA A 162 15.02 3.15 -18.16
N LEU A 163 15.33 4.23 -17.44
CA LEU A 163 16.52 4.35 -16.59
C LEU A 163 16.23 4.29 -15.08
N GLY A 164 14.94 4.32 -14.69
CA GLY A 164 14.51 4.42 -13.30
C GLY A 164 14.68 5.83 -12.72
N PHE A 165 14.28 5.98 -11.45
CA PHE A 165 14.47 7.19 -10.68
C PHE A 165 15.84 7.21 -10.01
N ASN A 166 16.36 8.40 -9.74
CA ASN A 166 17.67 8.57 -9.07
C ASN A 166 17.60 8.30 -7.56
N THR A 167 16.40 8.37 -6.97
CA THR A 167 16.18 8.22 -5.54
C THR A 167 15.26 7.03 -5.30
N ALA A 168 15.67 6.13 -4.41
CA ALA A 168 14.80 5.12 -3.83
C ALA A 168 14.23 5.64 -2.51
N CYS A 169 12.96 5.33 -2.21
CA CYS A 169 12.36 5.61 -0.92
C CYS A 169 11.29 4.55 -0.60
N PRO A 170 10.96 4.34 0.68
CA PRO A 170 9.87 3.45 1.09
C PRO A 170 8.58 3.77 0.35
N GLY A 171 7.86 2.73 -0.08
CA GLY A 171 6.65 2.84 -0.90
C GLY A 171 6.92 3.07 -2.40
N MET A 172 8.18 3.12 -2.84
CA MET A 172 8.54 3.17 -4.25
C MET A 172 9.09 1.83 -4.73
N HIS A 173 8.41 1.23 -5.69
CA HIS A 173 8.76 -0.05 -6.31
C HIS A 173 9.17 0.18 -7.75
N ASP A 174 10.48 0.25 -7.99
CA ASP A 174 11.05 0.46 -9.33
C ASP A 174 11.39 -0.92 -9.93
N ARG A 175 10.55 -1.40 -10.86
CA ARG A 175 10.58 -2.75 -11.39
C ARG A 175 11.06 -2.78 -12.84
N ARG A 176 11.96 -3.72 -13.15
CA ARG A 176 12.37 -3.97 -14.52
C ARG A 176 11.43 -4.99 -15.15
N ILE A 177 10.91 -4.66 -16.33
CA ILE A 177 10.05 -5.54 -17.13
C ILE A 177 10.64 -5.69 -18.52
N GLU A 178 10.34 -6.81 -19.16
CA GLU A 178 10.73 -7.06 -20.54
C GLU A 178 9.77 -6.38 -21.51
N GLY A 179 10.28 -6.04 -22.70
CA GLY A 179 9.51 -5.45 -23.78
C GLY A 179 9.86 -4.01 -24.09
N GLY A 180 9.23 -3.49 -25.14
CA GLY A 180 9.34 -2.09 -25.58
C GLY A 180 8.23 -1.22 -25.00
N HIS A 181 8.17 0.02 -25.46
CA HIS A 181 7.29 1.08 -24.94
C HIS A 181 5.81 0.69 -24.83
N SER A 182 5.26 0.02 -25.84
CA SER A 182 3.85 -0.41 -25.87
C SER A 182 3.66 -1.90 -25.55
N GLU A 183 4.69 -2.71 -25.65
CA GLU A 183 4.64 -4.17 -25.40
C GLU A 183 4.40 -4.48 -23.93
N VAL A 184 4.76 -3.54 -23.04
CA VAL A 184 4.48 -3.62 -21.60
C VAL A 184 2.98 -3.58 -21.27
N LEU A 185 2.15 -3.10 -22.21
CA LEU A 185 0.68 -3.08 -22.09
C LEU A 185 0.11 -4.47 -22.46
N ASN A 186 0.30 -5.44 -21.59
CA ASN A 186 -0.10 -6.83 -21.82
C ASN A 186 -0.78 -7.44 -20.58
N ILE A 187 -1.42 -8.59 -20.81
CA ILE A 187 -2.24 -9.31 -19.83
C ILE A 187 -1.47 -9.61 -18.53
N GLY A 188 -0.21 -10.07 -18.63
CA GLY A 188 0.60 -10.42 -17.46
C GLY A 188 0.89 -9.21 -16.56
N ASN A 189 1.09 -8.05 -17.16
CA ASN A 189 1.31 -6.81 -16.42
C ASN A 189 0.01 -6.22 -15.87
N TYR A 190 -1.12 -6.37 -16.58
CA TYR A 190 -2.42 -5.87 -16.09
C TYR A 190 -2.83 -6.54 -14.78
N ASP A 191 -2.62 -7.85 -14.63
CA ASP A 191 -2.91 -8.54 -13.36
C ASP A 191 -2.00 -8.04 -12.23
N LYS A 192 -0.69 -7.89 -12.47
CA LYS A 192 0.26 -7.35 -11.49
C LYS A 192 -0.10 -5.92 -11.04
N TRP A 193 -0.52 -5.07 -11.99
CA TRP A 193 -0.93 -3.71 -11.65
C TRP A 193 -2.23 -3.68 -10.87
N ALA A 194 -3.20 -4.53 -11.21
CA ALA A 194 -4.45 -4.65 -10.48
C ALA A 194 -4.20 -5.14 -9.03
N ARG A 195 -3.33 -6.14 -8.83
CA ARG A 195 -2.90 -6.62 -7.52
C ARG A 195 -2.27 -5.49 -6.70
N PHE A 196 -1.30 -4.79 -7.28
CA PHE A 196 -0.65 -3.65 -6.63
C PHE A 196 -1.65 -2.58 -6.20
N ILE A 197 -2.57 -2.19 -7.08
CA ILE A 197 -3.60 -1.18 -6.78
C ILE A 197 -4.58 -1.67 -5.71
N ALA A 198 -4.93 -2.94 -5.70
CA ALA A 198 -5.90 -3.51 -4.77
C ALA A 198 -5.42 -3.52 -3.32
N TYR A 199 -4.11 -3.61 -3.08
CA TYR A 199 -3.56 -3.64 -1.73
C TYR A 199 -4.17 -2.53 -0.83
N PRO A 200 -4.56 -2.81 0.44
CA PRO A 200 -4.21 -3.99 1.22
C PRO A 200 -5.18 -5.20 1.08
N ARG A 201 -5.99 -5.28 0.05
CA ARG A 201 -6.70 -6.52 -0.27
C ARG A 201 -5.70 -7.51 -0.87
N LEU A 202 -5.44 -8.60 -0.17
CA LEU A 202 -4.52 -9.61 -0.67
C LEU A 202 -5.16 -10.41 -1.83
N PRO A 203 -4.38 -10.80 -2.84
CA PRO A 203 -4.75 -11.84 -3.78
C PRO A 203 -5.05 -13.16 -3.06
N ASP A 204 -5.85 -14.04 -3.68
CA ASP A 204 -6.34 -15.26 -3.04
C ASP A 204 -5.24 -16.23 -2.61
N ASP A 205 -4.13 -16.30 -3.37
CA ASP A 205 -2.94 -17.08 -3.06
C ASP A 205 -2.25 -16.55 -1.78
N HIS A 206 -1.94 -15.26 -1.73
CA HIS A 206 -1.37 -14.61 -0.56
C HIS A 206 -2.31 -14.70 0.65
N LEU A 207 -3.61 -14.47 0.44
CA LEU A 207 -4.59 -14.54 1.51
C LEU A 207 -4.67 -15.93 2.14
N ARG A 208 -4.67 -16.99 1.31
CA ARG A 208 -4.66 -18.38 1.83
C ARG A 208 -3.42 -18.66 2.67
N ARG A 209 -2.22 -18.28 2.19
CA ARG A 209 -0.97 -18.46 2.93
C ARG A 209 -0.99 -17.68 4.25
N VAL A 210 -1.38 -16.43 4.22
CA VAL A 210 -1.45 -15.58 5.42
C VAL A 210 -2.47 -16.14 6.43
N ARG A 211 -3.66 -16.56 5.98
CA ARG A 211 -4.68 -17.18 6.87
C ARG A 211 -4.17 -18.42 7.56
N MET A 212 -3.49 -19.29 6.84
CA MET A 212 -2.88 -20.50 7.41
C MET A 212 -1.85 -20.13 8.50
N LEU A 213 -1.01 -19.12 8.26
CA LEU A 213 -0.03 -18.66 9.24
C LEU A 213 -0.67 -18.03 10.47
N VAL A 214 -1.69 -17.19 10.32
CA VAL A 214 -2.38 -16.59 11.48
C VAL A 214 -3.13 -17.64 12.31
N GLN A 215 -3.67 -18.68 11.69
CA GLN A 215 -4.28 -19.83 12.39
C GLN A 215 -3.24 -20.62 13.21
N GLN A 216 -2.07 -20.89 12.64
CA GLN A 216 -0.97 -21.55 13.34
C GLN A 216 -0.49 -20.72 14.55
N ILE A 217 -0.33 -19.40 14.36
CA ILE A 217 0.07 -18.49 15.45
C ILE A 217 -1.01 -18.44 16.53
N ARG A 218 -2.30 -18.42 16.17
CA ARG A 218 -3.41 -18.49 17.14
C ARG A 218 -3.33 -19.74 18.00
N ALA A 219 -3.19 -20.89 17.37
CA ALA A 219 -3.10 -22.18 18.07
C ALA A 219 -1.87 -22.24 18.99
N LEU A 220 -0.72 -21.78 18.52
CA LEU A 220 0.51 -21.71 19.31
C LEU A 220 0.33 -20.79 20.53
N ALA A 221 -0.20 -19.58 20.32
CA ALA A 221 -0.43 -18.62 21.39
C ALA A 221 -1.40 -19.17 22.45
N ALA A 222 -2.52 -19.76 22.02
CA ALA A 222 -3.50 -20.36 22.91
C ALA A 222 -2.88 -21.48 23.79
N SER A 223 -2.12 -22.38 23.17
CA SER A 223 -1.42 -23.48 23.86
C SER A 223 -0.42 -22.97 24.89
N GLN A 224 0.41 -21.99 24.51
CA GLN A 224 1.46 -21.44 25.38
C GLN A 224 0.91 -20.55 26.52
N LEU A 225 -0.20 -19.86 26.28
CA LEU A 225 -0.88 -19.06 27.28
C LEU A 225 -1.81 -19.89 28.20
N GLY A 226 -2.02 -21.16 27.87
CA GLY A 226 -2.91 -22.04 28.64
C GLY A 226 -4.37 -21.61 28.58
N VAL A 227 -4.82 -21.06 27.43
CA VAL A 227 -6.19 -20.58 27.22
C VAL A 227 -6.90 -21.38 26.12
N ASP A 228 -8.23 -21.37 26.16
CA ASP A 228 -9.02 -22.00 25.11
C ASP A 228 -8.79 -21.30 23.78
N VAL A 229 -8.43 -22.07 22.76
CA VAL A 229 -8.15 -21.57 21.41
C VAL A 229 -9.36 -20.83 20.81
N GLU A 230 -10.60 -21.21 21.17
CA GLU A 230 -11.80 -20.54 20.70
C GLU A 230 -12.01 -19.15 21.31
N LEU A 231 -11.25 -18.79 22.32
CA LEU A 231 -11.26 -17.46 22.95
C LEU A 231 -10.09 -16.58 22.48
N VAL A 232 -9.14 -17.15 21.73
CA VAL A 232 -8.03 -16.42 21.11
C VAL A 232 -8.38 -16.06 19.67
N ARG A 233 -7.98 -14.88 19.26
CA ARG A 233 -8.19 -14.35 17.90
C ARG A 233 -6.88 -13.81 17.34
N THR A 234 -6.80 -13.74 16.03
CA THR A 234 -5.66 -13.13 15.32
C THR A 234 -6.14 -12.27 14.16
N ASN A 235 -5.46 -11.17 13.94
CA ASN A 235 -5.73 -10.27 12.82
C ASN A 235 -4.47 -9.49 12.42
N ILE A 236 -4.44 -9.00 11.18
CA ILE A 236 -3.30 -8.24 10.65
C ILE A 236 -3.77 -6.85 10.24
N PHE A 237 -3.07 -5.85 10.74
CA PHE A 237 -3.19 -4.47 10.32
C PHE A 237 -1.99 -4.06 9.46
N VAL A 238 -2.26 -3.29 8.40
CA VAL A 238 -1.23 -2.73 7.52
C VAL A 238 -1.49 -1.24 7.28
N PRO A 239 -0.44 -0.47 6.95
CA PRO A 239 -0.62 0.94 6.63
C PRO A 239 -1.49 1.11 5.38
N SER A 240 -2.50 1.94 5.51
CA SER A 240 -3.39 2.35 4.41
C SER A 240 -3.72 3.82 4.58
N ALA A 241 -3.22 4.64 3.71
CA ALA A 241 -3.27 6.10 3.84
C ALA A 241 -2.55 6.62 5.11
N SER A 242 -3.28 7.26 6.00
CA SER A 242 -2.75 7.83 7.26
C SER A 242 -3.04 6.97 8.49
N ALA A 243 -3.60 5.78 8.29
CA ALA A 243 -4.03 4.89 9.36
C ALA A 243 -3.59 3.45 9.11
N LEU A 244 -3.63 2.64 10.14
CA LEU A 244 -3.56 1.18 10.02
C LEU A 244 -4.97 0.65 9.82
N ARG A 245 -5.12 -0.28 8.87
CA ARG A 245 -6.39 -0.97 8.58
C ARG A 245 -6.20 -2.47 8.59
N MET A 246 -7.21 -3.18 9.04
CA MET A 246 -7.21 -4.63 9.01
C MET A 246 -7.28 -5.15 7.57
N ILE A 247 -6.42 -6.10 7.23
CA ILE A 247 -6.49 -6.77 5.92
C ILE A 247 -7.74 -7.65 5.88
N THR A 248 -8.59 -7.41 4.87
CA THR A 248 -9.83 -8.18 4.70
C THR A 248 -9.53 -9.67 4.54
N GLY A 249 -10.06 -10.47 5.45
CA GLY A 249 -9.93 -11.92 5.45
C GLY A 249 -8.62 -12.46 6.02
N ALA A 250 -7.62 -11.61 6.36
CA ALA A 250 -6.38 -12.02 7.02
C ALA A 250 -6.54 -12.00 8.55
N TRP A 251 -7.55 -12.72 9.02
CA TRP A 251 -7.87 -12.90 10.44
C TRP A 251 -8.39 -14.31 10.70
N ASP A 252 -8.38 -14.70 11.96
CA ASP A 252 -8.99 -15.94 12.42
C ASP A 252 -9.80 -15.67 13.70
N ASN A 253 -10.97 -16.33 13.80
CA ASN A 253 -11.91 -16.22 14.91
C ASN A 253 -12.47 -14.80 15.17
N MET A 254 -12.61 -13.97 14.14
CA MET A 254 -13.11 -12.59 14.22
C MET A 254 -14.58 -12.50 13.82
N ALA A 255 -15.49 -12.86 14.70
CA ALA A 255 -16.94 -12.87 14.43
C ALA A 255 -17.61 -11.48 14.59
N TRP A 256 -16.99 -10.53 15.29
CA TRP A 256 -17.54 -9.20 15.54
C TRP A 256 -17.31 -8.27 14.37
N ALA A 257 -18.29 -8.16 13.48
CA ALA A 257 -18.16 -7.42 12.22
C ALA A 257 -17.73 -5.94 12.34
N PRO A 258 -18.12 -5.15 13.36
CA PRO A 258 -17.67 -3.76 13.47
C PRO A 258 -16.15 -3.58 13.55
N GLU A 259 -15.43 -4.56 14.10
CA GLU A 259 -13.94 -4.50 14.19
C GLU A 259 -13.26 -4.53 12.83
N HIS A 260 -13.90 -5.09 11.80
CA HIS A 260 -13.31 -5.16 10.46
C HIS A 260 -13.13 -3.79 9.80
N ASP A 261 -13.83 -2.77 10.30
CA ASP A 261 -13.78 -1.39 9.79
C ASP A 261 -13.02 -0.43 10.74
N ILE A 262 -12.24 -0.97 11.69
CA ILE A 262 -11.40 -0.15 12.58
C ILE A 262 -10.28 0.51 11.77
N GLU A 263 -10.12 1.80 11.99
CA GLU A 263 -8.99 2.60 11.50
C GLU A 263 -8.19 3.11 12.69
N LEU A 264 -6.92 2.69 12.78
CA LEU A 264 -6.03 3.09 13.87
C LEU A 264 -5.03 4.13 13.36
N GLU A 265 -4.86 5.22 14.06
CA GLU A 265 -3.74 6.13 13.82
C GLU A 265 -2.42 5.40 14.11
N LEU A 266 -1.33 5.85 13.45
CA LEU A 266 -0.06 5.09 13.43
C LEU A 266 0.60 4.95 14.81
N ASP A 267 0.23 5.78 15.79
CA ASP A 267 0.78 5.80 17.15
C ASP A 267 -0.26 5.45 18.23
N HIS A 268 -1.51 5.15 17.83
CA HIS A 268 -2.59 4.89 18.78
C HIS A 268 -2.79 3.40 19.10
N GLY A 269 -3.12 3.12 20.36
CA GLY A 269 -3.34 1.76 20.86
C GLY A 269 -2.06 0.90 20.87
N SER A 270 -2.21 -0.40 21.13
CA SER A 270 -1.08 -1.33 21.08
C SER A 270 -0.57 -1.53 19.65
N THR A 271 -1.49 -1.62 18.70
CA THR A 271 -1.20 -1.86 17.29
C THR A 271 -0.40 -0.69 16.67
N GLY A 272 -0.84 0.55 16.91
CA GLY A 272 -0.14 1.73 16.42
C GLY A 272 1.27 1.86 17.00
N ARG A 273 1.41 1.63 18.32
CA ARG A 273 2.72 1.63 18.99
C ARG A 273 3.65 0.54 18.46
N ALA A 274 3.17 -0.70 18.36
CA ALA A 274 3.99 -1.78 17.81
C ALA A 274 4.46 -1.47 16.39
N PHE A 275 3.61 -0.81 15.58
CA PHE A 275 3.99 -0.38 14.23
C PHE A 275 5.07 0.72 14.25
N THR A 276 4.93 1.72 15.10
CA THR A 276 5.81 2.89 15.15
C THR A 276 7.15 2.58 15.80
N ASP A 277 7.12 1.85 16.92
CA ASP A 277 8.31 1.57 17.73
C ASP A 277 9.09 0.36 17.20
N GLY A 278 8.46 -0.48 16.36
CA GLY A 278 9.07 -1.72 15.85
C GLY A 278 9.28 -2.77 16.94
N THR A 279 8.58 -2.69 18.06
CA THR A 279 8.70 -3.62 19.19
C THR A 279 7.33 -4.22 19.55
N PRO A 280 7.29 -5.47 20.05
CA PRO A 280 6.07 -6.05 20.58
C PRO A 280 5.46 -5.18 21.70
N PHE A 281 4.15 -5.03 21.68
CA PHE A 281 3.43 -4.24 22.68
C PHE A 281 2.18 -4.97 23.15
N SER A 282 1.92 -4.99 24.47
CA SER A 282 0.73 -5.62 25.02
C SER A 282 -0.11 -4.65 25.85
N ILE A 283 -1.42 -4.75 25.70
CA ILE A 283 -2.41 -4.06 26.54
C ILE A 283 -3.40 -5.07 27.11
N ARG A 284 -3.95 -4.73 28.27
CA ARG A 284 -4.97 -5.56 28.94
C ARG A 284 -6.00 -4.71 29.65
N ARG A 285 -7.18 -5.26 29.82
CA ARG A 285 -8.21 -4.65 30.66
C ARG A 285 -7.86 -4.74 32.14
N ARG A 286 -8.14 -3.66 32.87
CA ARG A 286 -8.20 -3.60 34.33
C ARG A 286 -9.56 -3.02 34.73
N GLY A 287 -10.53 -3.87 35.02
CA GLY A 287 -11.92 -3.46 35.18
C GLY A 287 -12.50 -2.83 33.90
N ALA A 288 -12.99 -1.60 33.98
CA ALA A 288 -13.53 -0.88 32.82
C ALA A 288 -12.47 -0.20 31.94
N SER A 289 -11.21 -0.12 32.39
CA SER A 289 -10.14 0.64 31.74
C SER A 289 -9.10 -0.27 31.09
N TRP A 290 -8.35 0.25 30.12
CA TRP A 290 -7.19 -0.39 29.50
C TRP A 290 -5.88 0.09 30.14
N THR A 291 -4.85 -0.75 30.15
CA THR A 291 -3.55 -0.43 30.76
C THR A 291 -2.76 0.64 30.02
N ALA A 292 -3.02 0.83 28.73
CA ALA A 292 -2.43 1.89 27.90
C ALA A 292 -3.34 2.20 26.69
N GLY A 293 -3.31 3.45 26.24
CA GLY A 293 -3.80 3.91 24.94
C GLY A 293 -5.28 3.62 24.67
N VAL A 294 -6.14 4.55 24.99
CA VAL A 294 -7.56 4.48 24.59
C VAL A 294 -7.67 4.89 23.12
N LEU A 295 -8.40 4.12 22.31
CA LEU A 295 -8.75 4.52 20.97
C LEU A 295 -9.70 5.73 20.99
N PRO A 296 -9.71 6.59 19.95
CA PRO A 296 -10.72 7.63 19.80
C PRO A 296 -12.12 7.05 19.90
N GLY A 297 -13.07 7.81 20.46
CA GLY A 297 -14.42 7.34 20.79
C GLY A 297 -15.14 6.55 19.67
N PRO A 298 -15.16 7.01 18.41
CA PRO A 298 -15.78 6.27 17.31
C PRO A 298 -15.12 4.91 17.04
N GLU A 299 -13.80 4.82 17.13
CA GLU A 299 -13.07 3.56 16.90
C GLU A 299 -13.21 2.62 18.11
N GLN A 300 -13.24 3.16 19.32
CA GLN A 300 -13.49 2.41 20.55
C GLN A 300 -14.85 1.69 20.51
N ALA A 301 -15.87 2.33 19.95
CA ALA A 301 -17.21 1.75 19.83
C ALA A 301 -17.27 0.52 18.90
N LYS A 302 -16.30 0.37 17.99
CA LYS A 302 -16.19 -0.79 17.09
C LYS A 302 -15.53 -2.00 17.75
N VAL A 303 -14.76 -1.81 18.81
CA VAL A 303 -14.01 -2.88 19.50
C VAL A 303 -14.99 -3.86 20.14
N ASN A 304 -14.72 -5.15 20.01
CA ASN A 304 -15.52 -6.20 20.66
C ASN A 304 -15.58 -5.96 22.18
N PRO A 305 -16.77 -5.82 22.77
CA PRO A 305 -16.92 -5.52 24.20
C PRO A 305 -16.36 -6.62 25.13
N ARG A 306 -16.21 -7.84 24.61
CA ARG A 306 -15.60 -8.97 25.34
C ARG A 306 -14.07 -8.98 25.32
N LEU A 307 -13.43 -8.13 24.50
CA LEU A 307 -11.97 -8.07 24.39
C LEU A 307 -11.33 -7.75 25.73
N GLN A 308 -10.37 -8.58 26.18
CA GLN A 308 -9.70 -8.45 27.48
C GLN A 308 -8.22 -8.10 27.37
N TRP A 309 -7.54 -8.57 26.33
CA TRP A 309 -6.12 -8.33 26.11
C TRP A 309 -5.76 -8.34 24.63
N VAL A 310 -4.70 -7.65 24.28
CA VAL A 310 -4.12 -7.63 22.94
C VAL A 310 -2.60 -7.67 23.07
N LEU A 311 -1.97 -8.57 22.32
CA LEU A 311 -0.53 -8.61 22.06
C LEU A 311 -0.31 -8.25 20.61
N SER A 312 0.36 -7.12 20.37
CA SER A 312 0.65 -6.58 19.04
C SER A 312 2.11 -6.86 18.69
N LEU A 313 2.33 -7.54 17.56
CA LEU A 313 3.64 -7.97 17.08
C LEU A 313 3.94 -7.27 15.76
N PRO A 314 4.98 -6.43 15.67
CA PRO A 314 5.32 -5.74 14.42
C PRO A 314 5.82 -6.75 13.37
N ILE A 315 5.29 -6.65 12.15
CA ILE A 315 5.70 -7.48 11.02
C ILE A 315 6.79 -6.71 10.25
N GLY A 316 8.03 -7.01 10.53
CA GLY A 316 9.20 -6.38 9.93
C GLY A 316 10.40 -7.31 9.99
N ARG A 317 11.55 -6.87 9.50
CA ARG A 317 12.81 -7.61 9.62
C ARG A 317 13.34 -7.45 11.05
N ILE A 318 13.41 -8.55 11.80
CA ILE A 318 13.91 -8.56 13.18
C ILE A 318 15.42 -8.37 13.16
N VAL A 319 15.92 -7.36 13.89
CA VAL A 319 17.33 -7.04 14.03
C VAL A 319 17.66 -6.69 15.49
N GLU A 320 18.90 -6.94 15.89
CA GLU A 320 19.43 -6.43 17.15
C GLU A 320 20.09 -5.07 16.92
N ARG A 321 19.75 -4.11 17.75
CA ARG A 321 20.32 -2.77 17.73
C ARG A 321 20.49 -2.28 19.17
N ASP A 322 21.74 -1.96 19.56
CA ASP A 322 22.05 -1.40 20.90
C ASP A 322 21.47 -2.26 22.04
N ASP A 323 21.65 -3.60 21.96
CA ASP A 323 21.11 -4.60 22.90
C ASP A 323 19.58 -4.68 22.97
N ILE A 324 18.88 -4.06 22.02
CA ILE A 324 17.42 -4.12 21.88
C ILE A 324 17.05 -4.81 20.56
N THR A 325 16.17 -5.81 20.65
CA THR A 325 15.60 -6.45 19.47
C THR A 325 14.44 -5.58 18.94
N VAL A 326 14.52 -5.16 17.67
CA VAL A 326 13.50 -4.34 17.01
C VAL A 326 13.18 -4.87 15.62
N ALA A 327 11.99 -4.56 15.10
CA ALA A 327 11.66 -4.76 13.69
C ALA A 327 12.03 -3.52 12.89
N GLN A 328 12.79 -3.70 11.82
CA GLN A 328 13.03 -2.68 10.80
C GLN A 328 12.09 -2.92 9.60
N ASP A 329 11.82 -1.85 8.84
CA ASP A 329 10.98 -1.90 7.64
C ASP A 329 9.61 -2.53 7.94
N VAL A 330 8.95 -2.07 9.02
CA VAL A 330 7.67 -2.61 9.47
C VAL A 330 6.60 -2.42 8.40
N VAL A 331 6.06 -3.53 7.90
CA VAL A 331 5.04 -3.57 6.85
C VAL A 331 3.62 -3.75 7.39
N GLY A 332 3.49 -4.09 8.68
CA GLY A 332 2.21 -4.29 9.34
C GLY A 332 2.36 -4.72 10.78
N VAL A 333 1.26 -5.08 11.42
CA VAL A 333 1.21 -5.60 12.80
C VAL A 333 0.27 -6.79 12.84
N LEU A 334 0.73 -7.89 13.41
CA LEU A 334 -0.10 -9.01 13.81
C LEU A 334 -0.58 -8.78 15.23
N ASN A 335 -1.89 -8.80 15.45
CA ASN A 335 -2.45 -8.89 16.78
C ASN A 335 -2.84 -10.32 17.11
N VAL A 336 -2.50 -10.72 18.31
CA VAL A 336 -3.06 -11.88 19.01
C VAL A 336 -3.84 -11.32 20.19
N ASP A 337 -5.12 -11.62 20.28
CA ASP A 337 -5.98 -11.06 21.31
C ASP A 337 -6.96 -12.09 21.88
N GLY A 338 -7.55 -11.79 23.04
CA GLY A 338 -8.42 -12.72 23.73
C GLY A 338 -9.68 -12.09 24.30
N LEU A 339 -10.76 -12.92 24.29
CA LEU A 339 -12.11 -12.56 24.72
C LEU A 339 -12.45 -12.97 26.15
N ASP A 340 -11.52 -13.61 26.85
CA ASP A 340 -11.67 -14.05 28.22
C ASP A 340 -10.63 -13.41 29.14
N SER A 341 -10.61 -13.80 30.40
CA SER A 341 -9.69 -13.30 31.41
C SER A 341 -8.25 -13.19 30.92
N VAL A 342 -7.56 -12.18 31.38
CA VAL A 342 -6.15 -11.97 31.02
C VAL A 342 -5.31 -13.13 31.54
N PRO A 343 -4.60 -13.87 30.68
CA PRO A 343 -3.74 -14.98 31.11
C PRO A 343 -2.73 -14.54 32.17
N ALA A 344 -2.46 -15.43 33.15
CA ALA A 344 -1.52 -15.11 34.25
C ALA A 344 -0.15 -14.67 33.71
N LEU A 345 0.34 -15.32 32.67
CA LEU A 345 1.61 -14.99 32.01
C LEU A 345 1.65 -13.55 31.48
N LEU A 346 0.56 -13.04 30.92
CA LEU A 346 0.48 -11.64 30.46
C LEU A 346 0.39 -10.63 31.60
N GLN A 347 0.21 -11.09 32.84
CA GLN A 347 0.16 -10.19 34.02
C GLN A 347 1.55 -9.88 34.59
N THR A 348 2.56 -10.66 34.21
CA THR A 348 3.96 -10.58 34.66
C THR A 348 4.89 -10.20 33.49
N PRO A 349 5.02 -8.92 33.11
CA PRO A 349 5.74 -8.51 31.92
C PRO A 349 7.23 -8.92 31.87
N ASP A 350 7.84 -9.10 33.04
CA ASP A 350 9.26 -9.44 33.15
C ASP A 350 9.53 -10.96 33.19
N ASP A 351 8.47 -11.78 33.13
CA ASP A 351 8.60 -13.23 33.12
C ASP A 351 9.41 -13.71 31.91
N PRO A 352 10.49 -14.49 32.09
CA PRO A 352 11.29 -15.02 30.98
C PRO A 352 10.48 -15.89 30.01
N THR A 353 9.47 -16.60 30.53
CA THR A 353 8.58 -17.43 29.72
C THR A 353 7.75 -16.57 28.77
N LEU A 354 7.24 -15.42 29.26
CA LEU A 354 6.53 -14.47 28.42
C LEU A 354 7.44 -13.88 27.34
N LYS A 355 8.66 -13.50 27.69
CA LYS A 355 9.63 -12.97 26.72
C LYS A 355 9.93 -13.99 25.63
N THR A 356 10.13 -15.25 26.01
CA THR A 356 10.35 -16.35 25.05
C THR A 356 9.14 -16.58 24.16
N LEU A 357 7.93 -16.59 24.73
CA LEU A 357 6.70 -16.73 23.96
C LEU A 357 6.53 -15.58 22.96
N VAL A 358 6.66 -14.34 23.42
CA VAL A 358 6.54 -13.14 22.57
C VAL A 358 7.54 -13.21 21.42
N PHE A 359 8.80 -13.56 21.69
CA PHE A 359 9.82 -13.69 20.66
C PHE A 359 9.49 -14.81 19.66
N THR A 360 9.00 -15.96 20.12
CA THR A 360 8.61 -17.10 19.27
C THR A 360 7.46 -16.72 18.33
N LEU A 361 6.42 -16.08 18.88
CA LEU A 361 5.30 -15.59 18.06
C LEU A 361 5.76 -14.52 17.08
N TRP A 362 6.63 -13.62 17.52
CA TRP A 362 7.17 -12.55 16.69
C TRP A 362 8.03 -13.09 15.55
N ALA A 363 8.94 -14.02 15.82
CA ALA A 363 9.73 -14.70 14.78
C ALA A 363 8.84 -15.39 13.73
N SER A 364 7.67 -15.90 14.14
CA SER A 364 6.71 -16.52 13.22
C SER A 364 6.08 -15.53 12.25
N THR A 365 6.18 -14.21 12.48
CA THR A 365 5.66 -13.19 11.57
C THR A 365 6.52 -13.01 10.31
N GLU A 366 7.74 -13.54 10.26
CA GLU A 366 8.65 -13.36 9.11
C GLU A 366 8.05 -13.90 7.81
N LYS A 367 7.41 -15.09 7.85
CA LYS A 367 6.72 -15.65 6.68
C LYS A 367 5.51 -14.82 6.24
N ILE A 368 4.85 -14.16 7.19
CA ILE A 368 3.79 -13.18 6.87
C ILE A 368 4.40 -11.96 6.19
N ARG A 369 5.52 -11.45 6.69
CA ARG A 369 6.25 -10.32 6.11
C ARG A 369 6.57 -10.56 4.63
N GLU A 370 7.10 -11.73 4.28
CA GLU A 370 7.40 -12.11 2.89
C GLU A 370 6.14 -12.05 2.01
N SER A 371 5.04 -12.67 2.46
CA SER A 371 3.77 -12.66 1.73
C SER A 371 3.21 -11.25 1.54
N LEU A 372 3.30 -10.39 2.57
CA LEU A 372 2.84 -9.01 2.50
C LEU A 372 3.74 -8.17 1.59
N ALA A 373 5.06 -8.35 1.63
CA ALA A 373 5.99 -7.63 0.77
C ALA A 373 5.76 -7.95 -0.71
N LEU A 374 5.56 -9.21 -1.08
CA LEU A 374 5.22 -9.60 -2.44
C LEU A 374 3.86 -9.04 -2.88
N ALA A 375 2.84 -9.15 -2.03
CA ALA A 375 1.51 -8.61 -2.32
C ALA A 375 1.54 -7.07 -2.47
N ASP A 376 2.32 -6.37 -1.62
CA ASP A 376 2.49 -4.92 -1.69
C ASP A 376 3.11 -4.47 -3.03
N THR A 377 4.01 -5.26 -3.59
CA THR A 377 4.59 -5.02 -4.91
C THR A 377 3.73 -5.50 -6.06
N GLY A 378 2.68 -6.29 -5.80
CA GLY A 378 1.83 -6.92 -6.81
C GLY A 378 2.46 -8.17 -7.44
N GLU A 379 3.51 -8.74 -6.83
CA GLU A 379 4.13 -9.97 -7.30
C GLU A 379 3.36 -11.20 -6.80
N PRO A 380 3.28 -12.29 -7.59
CA PRO A 380 2.71 -13.56 -7.14
C PRO A 380 3.61 -14.21 -6.09
N LEU A 381 3.04 -15.13 -5.30
CA LEU A 381 3.85 -16.05 -4.50
C LEU A 381 4.68 -16.93 -5.45
N HIS A 382 5.93 -17.19 -5.08
CA HIS A 382 6.70 -18.24 -5.71
C HIS A 382 6.22 -19.59 -5.17
N ASP A 383 5.99 -20.55 -6.04
CA ASP A 383 5.75 -21.94 -5.67
C ASP A 383 7.11 -22.48 -5.15
N ASP A 384 7.21 -22.68 -3.82
CA ASP A 384 8.34 -23.38 -3.19
C ASP A 384 8.17 -24.90 -3.32
#